data_e8c349d1c276faf7160e0342b70ee229
#
_entry.id   e8c349d1c276faf7160e0342b70ee229
#
_cell.length_a   1.000
_cell.length_b   1.000
_cell.length_c   1.000
_cell.angle_alpha   90.00
_cell.angle_beta   90.00
_cell.angle_gamma   90.00
#
_symmetry.space_group_name_H-M   'P 1'
#
loop_
_entity.id
_entity.type
_entity.pdbx_description
1 polymer ?
#
loop_
_entity_poly.entity_id
_entity_poly.type
_entity_poly.pdbx_seq_one_letter_code
_entity_poly.pdbx_strand_id
1 'polypeptide(L)'
;MLVAERMPLRLRLVNLNKDFPYGGCWCAPPEPGRLAQDFVRFSVASGVLRFGEFKTKAGRLSPYFFDAGLFDDGSKLGRLAQFYAQALRASGIGFDMVFGPAYKGIPLAATVAVELARQGRNVPFAYNRKEAKDHGEGGTLVGAPLAGRVLIIDDVLSAGTAVRESIALIRAAGATPCALAIALDRQEKTIENGRDAEHSAVQYVRQQLGMQVCSIAQLADLLLHLAQDGIGGARPVYEKMLAYRQRYGVSGE
;
A
#
# COMPACT_ATOMS: atom_id res chain seq x y z
N MET A 1 1.41 -16.26 -20.00
CA MET A 1 2.63 -17.06 -19.74
C MET A 1 3.78 -16.08 -19.64
N LEU A 2 4.23 -15.74 -18.43
CA LEU A 2 5.30 -14.77 -18.16
C LEU A 2 6.62 -15.55 -18.07
N VAL A 3 7.49 -15.37 -19.06
CA VAL A 3 8.86 -15.87 -18.97
C VAL A 3 9.66 -14.79 -18.24
N ALA A 4 9.96 -15.03 -16.98
CA ALA A 4 10.87 -14.23 -16.20
C ALA A 4 12.25 -14.88 -16.22
N GLU A 5 13.19 -14.30 -16.95
CA GLU A 5 14.60 -14.66 -16.80
C GLU A 5 15.07 -14.24 -15.40
N ARG A 6 15.44 -15.25 -14.63
CA ARG A 6 15.94 -15.10 -13.25
C ARG A 6 17.41 -14.68 -13.30
N MET A 7 17.71 -13.44 -12.96
CA MET A 7 19.05 -13.10 -12.46
C MET A 7 19.15 -13.46 -10.97
N PRO A 8 20.13 -14.25 -10.53
CA PRO A 8 20.31 -14.59 -9.13
C PRO A 8 21.00 -13.44 -8.39
N LEU A 9 20.23 -12.52 -7.81
CA LEU A 9 20.74 -11.74 -6.66
C LEU A 9 20.85 -12.70 -5.47
N ARG A 10 22.05 -13.01 -5.03
CA ARG A 10 22.28 -13.66 -3.72
C ARG A 10 21.86 -12.69 -2.62
N LEU A 11 20.57 -12.63 -2.35
CA LEU A 11 20.03 -12.00 -1.16
C LEU A 11 20.42 -12.85 0.03
N ARG A 12 21.02 -12.23 1.05
CA ARG A 12 21.23 -12.83 2.38
C ARG A 12 19.85 -13.29 2.84
N LEU A 13 19.68 -14.58 3.11
CA LEU A 13 18.45 -15.14 3.64
C LEU A 13 18.11 -14.39 4.95
N VAL A 14 17.14 -13.48 4.87
CA VAL A 14 16.61 -12.80 6.05
C VAL A 14 15.68 -13.79 6.74
N ASN A 15 15.98 -14.11 7.97
CA ASN A 15 15.11 -14.96 8.79
C ASN A 15 13.99 -14.09 9.36
N LEU A 16 12.81 -14.15 8.74
CA LEU A 16 11.65 -13.32 9.10
C LEU A 16 11.30 -13.39 10.59
N ASN A 17 11.54 -14.51 11.26
CA ASN A 17 11.30 -14.66 12.69
C ASN A 17 12.41 -14.08 13.58
N LYS A 18 13.66 -14.02 13.09
CA LYS A 18 14.81 -13.49 13.83
C LYS A 18 15.01 -12.00 13.60
N ASP A 19 14.87 -11.58 12.35
CA ASP A 19 15.14 -10.20 11.93
C ASP A 19 13.91 -9.29 12.11
N PHE A 20 12.71 -9.89 12.24
CA PHE A 20 11.44 -9.20 12.48
C PHE A 20 10.62 -9.92 13.56
N PRO A 21 11.07 -9.94 14.83
CA PRO A 21 10.38 -10.68 15.89
C PRO A 21 8.97 -10.15 16.17
N TYR A 22 8.02 -11.06 16.31
CA TYR A 22 6.61 -10.80 16.65
C TYR A 22 6.39 -10.32 18.08
N GLY A 23 7.29 -9.80 18.79
CA GLY A 23 7.14 -9.54 20.22
C GLY A 23 7.66 -8.20 20.72
N GLY A 24 8.15 -7.33 19.85
CA GLY A 24 8.64 -6.02 20.28
C GLY A 24 7.52 -5.11 20.76
N CYS A 25 7.63 -4.57 21.97
CA CYS A 25 6.79 -3.46 22.43
C CYS A 25 7.12 -2.21 21.58
N TRP A 26 6.30 -1.95 20.60
CA TRP A 26 6.43 -0.80 19.69
C TRP A 26 5.80 0.46 20.27
N CYS A 27 6.14 0.77 21.53
CA CYS A 27 5.51 1.87 22.28
C CYS A 27 5.99 3.26 21.86
N ALA A 28 7.12 3.39 21.17
CA ALA A 28 7.60 4.66 20.63
C ALA A 28 7.27 4.80 19.14
N PRO A 29 6.93 6.01 18.67
CA PRO A 29 6.84 6.24 17.22
C PRO A 29 8.22 5.97 16.60
N PRO A 30 8.27 5.29 15.43
CA PRO A 30 9.54 5.08 14.73
C PRO A 30 10.14 6.44 14.32
N GLU A 31 11.46 6.50 14.26
CA GLU A 31 12.15 7.67 13.72
C GLU A 31 11.70 7.92 12.27
N PRO A 32 11.59 9.18 11.84
CA PRO A 32 11.24 9.53 10.47
C PRO A 32 12.11 8.78 9.45
N GLY A 33 11.49 8.14 8.47
CA GLY A 33 12.17 7.34 7.43
C GLY A 33 12.51 5.90 7.81
N ARG A 34 12.65 5.56 9.10
CA ARG A 34 12.97 4.19 9.53
C ARG A 34 11.85 3.21 9.20
N LEU A 35 10.60 3.60 9.43
CA LEU A 35 9.43 2.76 9.14
C LEU A 35 9.38 2.37 7.66
N ALA A 36 9.58 3.33 6.76
CA ALA A 36 9.59 3.10 5.33
C ALA A 36 10.72 2.14 4.91
N GLN A 37 11.94 2.34 5.44
CA GLN A 37 13.07 1.47 5.14
C GLN A 37 12.88 0.04 5.68
N ASP A 38 12.32 -0.11 6.88
CA ASP A 38 11.98 -1.42 7.45
C ASP A 38 10.90 -2.13 6.61
N PHE A 39 9.91 -1.40 6.12
CA PHE A 39 8.89 -1.92 5.23
C PHE A 39 9.46 -2.33 3.86
N VAL A 40 10.35 -1.54 3.27
CA VAL A 40 11.01 -1.88 2.00
C VAL A 40 11.83 -3.17 2.16
N ARG A 41 12.66 -3.27 3.21
CA ARG A 41 13.43 -4.49 3.51
C ARG A 41 12.52 -5.72 3.69
N PHE A 42 11.45 -5.56 4.46
CA PHE A 42 10.46 -6.62 4.66
C PHE A 42 9.80 -7.04 3.34
N SER A 43 9.41 -6.10 2.47
CA SER A 43 8.78 -6.37 1.19
C SER A 43 9.72 -7.09 0.22
N VAL A 44 11.02 -6.74 0.21
CA VAL A 44 12.06 -7.45 -0.56
C VAL A 44 12.25 -8.88 -0.01
N ALA A 45 12.42 -9.02 1.31
CA ALA A 45 12.62 -10.32 1.96
C ALA A 45 11.45 -11.28 1.76
N SER A 46 10.22 -10.74 1.70
CA SER A 46 8.99 -11.50 1.45
C SER A 46 8.73 -11.81 -0.03
N GLY A 47 9.56 -11.32 -0.96
CA GLY A 47 9.38 -11.46 -2.39
C GLY A 47 8.25 -10.61 -2.98
N VAL A 48 7.64 -9.75 -2.19
CA VAL A 48 6.56 -8.83 -2.58
C VAL A 48 7.08 -7.71 -3.45
N LEU A 49 8.24 -7.14 -3.09
CA LEU A 49 8.96 -6.17 -3.89
C LEU A 49 10.10 -6.86 -4.63
N ARG A 50 10.07 -6.80 -5.95
CA ARG A 50 11.07 -7.41 -6.83
C ARG A 50 11.61 -6.39 -7.80
N PHE A 51 12.90 -6.46 -8.07
CA PHE A 51 13.57 -5.64 -9.07
C PHE A 51 13.84 -6.47 -10.33
N GLY A 52 13.65 -5.87 -11.51
CA GLY A 52 13.76 -6.53 -12.80
C GLY A 52 13.04 -5.74 -13.88
N GLU A 53 12.69 -6.38 -14.99
CA GLU A 53 11.91 -5.75 -16.06
C GLU A 53 10.47 -6.30 -16.06
N PHE A 54 9.51 -5.40 -15.77
CA PHE A 54 8.11 -5.78 -15.64
C PHE A 54 7.23 -4.88 -16.50
N LYS A 55 6.42 -5.47 -17.37
CA LYS A 55 5.43 -4.70 -18.14
C LYS A 55 4.21 -4.41 -17.27
N THR A 56 3.95 -3.13 -17.03
CA THR A 56 2.76 -2.68 -16.27
C THR A 56 1.49 -2.79 -17.12
N LYS A 57 0.32 -2.74 -16.49
CA LYS A 57 -0.98 -2.64 -17.19
C LYS A 57 -1.05 -1.42 -18.12
N ALA A 58 -0.34 -0.37 -17.78
CA ALA A 58 -0.20 0.85 -18.55
C ALA A 58 0.77 0.73 -19.75
N GLY A 59 1.33 -0.46 -19.99
CA GLY A 59 2.28 -0.71 -21.08
C GLY A 59 3.71 -0.22 -20.80
N ARG A 60 3.98 0.42 -19.66
CA ARG A 60 5.33 0.89 -19.29
C ARG A 60 6.21 -0.29 -18.87
N LEU A 61 7.49 -0.23 -19.17
CA LEU A 61 8.48 -1.17 -18.67
C LEU A 61 9.02 -0.66 -17.34
N SER A 62 8.55 -1.27 -16.24
CA SER A 62 8.94 -0.89 -14.89
C SER A 62 10.15 -1.68 -14.40
N PRO A 63 11.16 -1.04 -13.76
CA PRO A 63 12.33 -1.72 -13.20
C PRO A 63 12.03 -2.42 -11.86
N TYR A 64 10.81 -2.35 -11.37
CA TYR A 64 10.36 -3.01 -10.14
C TYR A 64 8.90 -3.45 -10.25
N PHE A 65 8.55 -4.41 -9.42
CA PHE A 65 7.18 -4.89 -9.27
C PHE A 65 6.85 -5.09 -7.79
N PHE A 66 5.73 -4.53 -7.36
CA PHE A 66 5.19 -4.71 -6.02
C PHE A 66 3.91 -5.54 -6.13
N ASP A 67 3.94 -6.74 -5.56
CA ASP A 67 2.82 -7.68 -5.57
C ASP A 67 2.36 -7.98 -4.14
N ALA A 68 1.43 -7.19 -3.64
CA ALA A 68 0.88 -7.38 -2.31
C ALA A 68 0.14 -8.71 -2.12
N GLY A 69 -0.22 -9.40 -3.20
CA GLY A 69 -0.80 -10.75 -3.12
C GLY A 69 0.16 -11.80 -2.55
N LEU A 70 1.46 -11.49 -2.49
CA LEU A 70 2.47 -12.37 -1.88
C LEU A 70 2.64 -12.16 -0.36
N PHE A 71 1.87 -11.27 0.25
CA PHE A 71 1.62 -11.32 1.69
C PHE A 71 0.56 -12.40 1.98
N ASP A 72 0.90 -13.64 1.71
CA ASP A 72 0.01 -14.78 1.52
C ASP A 72 -0.06 -15.73 2.74
N ASP A 73 0.59 -15.36 3.85
CA ASP A 73 0.52 -16.08 5.11
C ASP A 73 0.24 -15.13 6.29
N GLY A 74 -0.18 -15.71 7.42
CA GLY A 74 -0.54 -14.95 8.62
C GLY A 74 0.61 -14.12 9.20
N SER A 75 1.85 -14.60 9.05
CA SER A 75 3.06 -13.92 9.50
C SER A 75 3.30 -12.63 8.70
N LYS A 76 3.31 -12.74 7.38
CA LYS A 76 3.50 -11.61 6.47
C LYS A 76 2.35 -10.61 6.59
N LEU A 77 1.10 -11.11 6.60
CA LEU A 77 -0.06 -10.24 6.69
C LEU A 77 -0.15 -9.52 8.03
N GLY A 78 0.16 -10.21 9.14
CA GLY A 78 0.23 -9.61 10.46
C GLY A 78 1.32 -8.52 10.56
N ARG A 79 2.50 -8.78 9.96
CA ARG A 79 3.56 -7.79 9.90
C ARG A 79 3.21 -6.58 9.04
N LEU A 80 2.53 -6.79 7.92
CA LEU A 80 2.00 -5.72 7.09
C LEU A 80 1.01 -4.85 7.88
N ALA A 81 0.10 -5.47 8.64
CA ALA A 81 -0.86 -4.75 9.48
C ALA A 81 -0.17 -3.87 10.55
N GLN A 82 0.95 -4.34 11.12
CA GLN A 82 1.76 -3.53 12.04
C GLN A 82 2.34 -2.29 11.35
N PHE A 83 2.85 -2.42 10.12
CA PHE A 83 3.35 -1.28 9.35
C PHE A 83 2.24 -0.26 9.07
N TYR A 84 1.05 -0.71 8.65
CA TYR A 84 -0.11 0.18 8.48
C TYR A 84 -0.49 0.90 9.77
N ALA A 85 -0.61 0.17 10.88
CA ALA A 85 -0.98 0.76 12.17
C ALA A 85 0.03 1.82 12.65
N GLN A 86 1.34 1.56 12.43
CA GLN A 86 2.40 2.52 12.75
C GLN A 86 2.36 3.75 11.85
N ALA A 87 2.21 3.58 10.53
CA ALA A 87 2.09 4.68 9.58
C ALA A 87 0.87 5.56 9.90
N LEU A 88 -0.29 4.95 10.18
CA LEU A 88 -1.50 5.65 10.54
C LEU A 88 -1.34 6.44 11.84
N ARG A 89 -0.67 5.87 12.84
CA ARG A 89 -0.38 6.58 14.09
C ARG A 89 0.57 7.75 13.87
N ALA A 90 1.62 7.57 13.09
CA ALA A 90 2.59 8.62 12.77
C ALA A 90 1.98 9.75 11.94
N SER A 91 1.02 9.44 11.06
CA SER A 91 0.35 10.44 10.21
C SER A 91 -0.57 11.39 10.99
N GLY A 92 -1.02 11.01 12.19
CA GLY A 92 -2.00 11.80 12.97
C GLY A 92 -3.40 11.84 12.35
N ILE A 93 -3.68 11.07 11.30
CA ILE A 93 -4.98 11.03 10.63
C ILE A 93 -6.04 10.49 11.59
N GLY A 94 -7.07 11.30 11.83
CA GLY A 94 -8.24 10.88 12.63
C GLY A 94 -9.27 10.18 11.75
N PHE A 95 -9.72 8.99 12.17
CA PHE A 95 -10.79 8.22 11.53
C PHE A 95 -11.56 7.43 12.59
N ASP A 96 -12.79 7.01 12.27
CA ASP A 96 -13.68 6.33 13.19
C ASP A 96 -13.84 4.85 12.81
N MET A 97 -13.63 4.49 11.53
CA MET A 97 -13.66 3.11 11.06
C MET A 97 -12.77 2.89 9.84
N VAL A 98 -12.54 1.62 9.48
CA VAL A 98 -11.73 1.21 8.33
C VAL A 98 -12.62 0.57 7.26
N PHE A 99 -12.39 0.91 5.99
CA PHE A 99 -13.07 0.33 4.84
C PHE A 99 -12.07 -0.26 3.85
N GLY A 100 -12.26 -1.53 3.49
CA GLY A 100 -11.43 -2.25 2.51
C GLY A 100 -12.17 -2.55 1.22
N PRO A 101 -11.80 -1.93 0.08
CA PRO A 101 -12.40 -2.26 -1.19
C PRO A 101 -12.05 -3.69 -1.65
N ALA A 102 -13.02 -4.36 -2.29
CA ALA A 102 -12.80 -5.68 -2.84
C ALA A 102 -11.78 -5.63 -4.01
N TYR A 103 -10.79 -6.52 -4.06
CA TYR A 103 -10.69 -7.69 -3.17
C TYR A 103 -9.53 -7.55 -2.16
N LYS A 104 -8.41 -6.90 -2.51
CA LYS A 104 -7.20 -6.83 -1.69
C LYS A 104 -7.40 -6.01 -0.41
N GLY A 105 -8.25 -4.98 -0.46
CA GLY A 105 -8.59 -4.19 0.72
C GLY A 105 -9.29 -4.98 1.83
N ILE A 106 -9.99 -6.09 1.49
CA ILE A 106 -10.72 -6.90 2.49
C ILE A 106 -9.79 -7.44 3.58
N PRO A 107 -8.77 -8.27 3.26
CA PRO A 107 -7.85 -8.76 4.27
C PRO A 107 -7.07 -7.64 4.95
N LEU A 108 -6.75 -6.55 4.25
CA LEU A 108 -6.06 -5.40 4.83
C LEU A 108 -6.92 -4.72 5.90
N ALA A 109 -8.18 -4.41 5.59
CA ALA A 109 -9.08 -3.78 6.56
C ALA A 109 -9.26 -4.64 7.82
N ALA A 110 -9.49 -5.93 7.65
CA ALA A 110 -9.67 -6.86 8.77
C ALA A 110 -8.42 -6.95 9.65
N THR A 111 -7.25 -7.18 9.04
CA THR A 111 -6.01 -7.37 9.80
C THR A 111 -5.50 -6.08 10.44
N VAL A 112 -5.68 -4.93 9.79
CA VAL A 112 -5.34 -3.62 10.38
C VAL A 112 -6.28 -3.28 11.53
N ALA A 113 -7.58 -3.56 11.42
CA ALA A 113 -8.52 -3.38 12.54
C ALA A 113 -8.13 -4.24 13.76
N VAL A 114 -7.73 -5.51 13.54
CA VAL A 114 -7.21 -6.40 14.59
C VAL A 114 -5.94 -5.83 15.23
N GLU A 115 -5.00 -5.36 14.43
CA GLU A 115 -3.74 -4.79 14.94
C GLU A 115 -3.97 -3.48 15.71
N LEU A 116 -4.86 -2.60 15.24
CA LEU A 116 -5.26 -1.39 15.97
C LEU A 116 -5.90 -1.73 17.30
N ALA A 117 -6.81 -2.72 17.35
CA ALA A 117 -7.42 -3.18 18.59
C ALA A 117 -6.39 -3.75 19.57
N ARG A 118 -5.39 -4.51 19.05
CA ARG A 118 -4.26 -5.01 19.86
C ARG A 118 -3.40 -3.89 20.46
N GLN A 119 -3.34 -2.75 19.78
CA GLN A 119 -2.68 -1.53 20.26
C GLN A 119 -3.57 -0.63 21.12
N GLY A 120 -4.77 -1.11 21.54
CA GLY A 120 -5.70 -0.38 22.39
C GLY A 120 -6.69 0.53 21.66
N ARG A 121 -6.66 0.55 20.33
CA ARG A 121 -7.60 1.32 19.51
C ARG A 121 -8.56 0.41 18.74
N ASN A 122 -9.64 0.02 19.37
CA ASN A 122 -10.68 -0.77 18.71
C ASN A 122 -11.49 0.11 17.74
N VAL A 123 -11.48 -0.23 16.46
CA VAL A 123 -12.24 0.45 15.40
C VAL A 123 -13.06 -0.56 14.61
N PRO A 124 -14.31 -0.26 14.25
CA PRO A 124 -15.10 -1.10 13.36
C PRO A 124 -14.48 -1.12 11.96
N PHE A 125 -14.75 -2.19 11.21
CA PHE A 125 -14.38 -2.28 9.80
C PHE A 125 -15.53 -2.80 8.94
N ALA A 126 -15.47 -2.43 7.65
CA ALA A 126 -16.38 -2.90 6.63
C ALA A 126 -15.63 -3.08 5.30
N TYR A 127 -16.25 -3.78 4.38
CA TYR A 127 -15.77 -3.95 3.01
C TYR A 127 -16.95 -4.11 2.05
N ASN A 128 -16.71 -3.93 0.75
CA ASN A 128 -17.73 -4.21 -0.25
C ASN A 128 -17.50 -5.57 -0.93
N ARG A 129 -18.57 -6.11 -1.47
CA ARG A 129 -18.58 -7.17 -2.49
C ARG A 129 -18.67 -6.52 -3.87
N LYS A 130 -18.16 -7.17 -4.91
CA LYS A 130 -18.38 -6.71 -6.29
C LYS A 130 -19.77 -7.06 -6.81
N GLU A 131 -20.36 -8.14 -6.30
CA GLU A 131 -21.68 -8.60 -6.66
C GLU A 131 -22.61 -8.52 -5.45
N ALA A 132 -23.80 -7.94 -5.66
CA ALA A 132 -24.85 -7.93 -4.62
C ALA A 132 -25.34 -9.36 -4.39
N LYS A 133 -25.62 -9.71 -3.12
CA LYS A 133 -26.34 -10.94 -2.80
C LYS A 133 -27.83 -10.66 -2.73
N ASP A 134 -28.61 -11.53 -3.38
CA ASP A 134 -30.08 -11.45 -3.38
C ASP A 134 -30.71 -12.06 -2.12
N HIS A 135 -29.93 -12.77 -1.28
CA HIS A 135 -30.42 -13.52 -0.13
C HIS A 135 -29.54 -13.32 1.13
N GLY A 136 -30.15 -13.37 2.30
CA GLY A 136 -29.48 -13.22 3.60
C GLY A 136 -29.20 -11.76 3.94
N GLU A 137 -27.99 -11.47 4.39
CA GLU A 137 -27.50 -10.08 4.56
C GLU A 137 -27.31 -9.44 3.18
N GLY A 138 -28.41 -9.02 2.55
CA GLY A 138 -28.44 -8.45 1.20
C GLY A 138 -27.53 -7.23 1.04
N GLY A 139 -27.30 -6.83 -0.24
CA GLY A 139 -26.51 -5.65 -0.57
C GLY A 139 -25.03 -5.93 -0.85
N THR A 140 -24.28 -4.85 -1.04
CA THR A 140 -22.86 -4.87 -1.44
C THR A 140 -21.91 -4.63 -0.28
N LEU A 141 -22.40 -4.17 0.89
CA LEU A 141 -21.59 -3.87 2.07
C LEU A 141 -21.62 -5.02 3.08
N VAL A 142 -20.51 -5.29 3.71
CA VAL A 142 -20.33 -6.32 4.74
C VAL A 142 -19.50 -5.76 5.89
N GLY A 143 -19.83 -6.16 7.12
CA GLY A 143 -19.20 -5.69 8.35
C GLY A 143 -20.02 -4.66 9.09
N ALA A 144 -19.38 -3.71 9.76
CA ALA A 144 -20.07 -2.68 10.51
C ALA A 144 -20.79 -1.68 9.58
N PRO A 145 -21.95 -1.13 9.95
CA PRO A 145 -22.58 -0.03 9.24
C PRO A 145 -21.59 1.13 9.05
N LEU A 146 -21.51 1.67 7.82
CA LEU A 146 -20.64 2.82 7.54
C LEU A 146 -21.14 4.06 8.29
N ALA A 147 -20.30 4.64 9.13
CA ALA A 147 -20.61 5.82 9.93
C ALA A 147 -19.37 6.65 10.24
N GLY A 148 -19.55 7.94 10.52
CA GLY A 148 -18.46 8.84 10.88
C GLY A 148 -17.41 9.03 9.77
N ARG A 149 -16.15 9.18 10.18
CA ARG A 149 -15.02 9.36 9.27
C ARG A 149 -14.42 8.02 8.91
N VAL A 150 -14.45 7.67 7.63
CA VAL A 150 -14.05 6.36 7.11
C VAL A 150 -12.67 6.46 6.45
N LEU A 151 -11.72 5.67 6.95
CA LEU A 151 -10.43 5.44 6.34
C LEU A 151 -10.56 4.33 5.30
N ILE A 152 -10.24 4.61 4.04
CA ILE A 152 -10.11 3.60 2.99
C ILE A 152 -8.71 2.99 3.08
N ILE A 153 -8.58 1.66 2.95
CA ILE A 153 -7.29 0.98 2.96
C ILE A 153 -7.13 0.11 1.71
N ASP A 154 -6.01 0.26 1.00
CA ASP A 154 -5.68 -0.55 -0.17
C ASP A 154 -4.16 -0.80 -0.24
N ASP A 155 -3.69 -1.67 -1.14
CA ASP A 155 -2.25 -1.98 -1.29
C ASP A 155 -1.47 -0.90 -2.04
N VAL A 156 -1.92 -0.54 -3.21
CA VAL A 156 -1.33 0.50 -4.08
C VAL A 156 -2.44 1.25 -4.81
N LEU A 157 -2.15 2.49 -5.14
CA LEU A 157 -3.07 3.28 -5.95
C LEU A 157 -2.62 3.25 -7.42
N SER A 158 -3.51 2.79 -8.32
CA SER A 158 -3.26 2.80 -9.76
C SER A 158 -4.08 3.89 -10.45
N ALA A 159 -5.20 3.55 -11.08
CA ALA A 159 -6.07 4.53 -11.76
C ALA A 159 -7.11 5.20 -10.84
N GLY A 160 -7.11 4.89 -9.53
CA GLY A 160 -8.03 5.49 -8.55
C GLY A 160 -9.50 5.05 -8.68
N THR A 161 -9.83 4.11 -9.56
CA THR A 161 -11.23 3.65 -9.77
C THR A 161 -11.81 3.05 -8.50
N ALA A 162 -11.10 2.13 -7.84
CA ALA A 162 -11.56 1.50 -6.60
C ALA A 162 -11.77 2.52 -5.48
N VAL A 163 -10.94 3.56 -5.42
CA VAL A 163 -11.09 4.65 -4.44
C VAL A 163 -12.32 5.48 -4.73
N ARG A 164 -12.57 5.85 -6.00
CA ARG A 164 -13.78 6.60 -6.38
C ARG A 164 -15.05 5.81 -6.08
N GLU A 165 -15.09 4.52 -6.41
CA GLU A 165 -16.19 3.61 -6.07
C GLU A 165 -16.42 3.53 -4.56
N SER A 166 -15.33 3.40 -3.78
CA SER A 166 -15.39 3.39 -2.32
C SER A 166 -15.96 4.69 -1.75
N ILE A 167 -15.50 5.83 -2.26
CA ILE A 167 -16.02 7.16 -1.88
C ILE A 167 -17.53 7.26 -2.14
N ALA A 168 -17.98 6.80 -3.32
CA ALA A 168 -19.40 6.83 -3.66
C ALA A 168 -20.23 5.95 -2.71
N LEU A 169 -19.76 4.73 -2.39
CA LEU A 169 -20.41 3.83 -1.45
C LEU A 169 -20.48 4.41 -0.03
N ILE A 170 -19.37 4.97 0.47
CA ILE A 170 -19.29 5.56 1.80
C ILE A 170 -20.24 6.76 1.90
N ARG A 171 -20.25 7.64 0.91
CA ARG A 171 -21.17 8.80 0.87
C ARG A 171 -22.63 8.39 0.76
N ALA A 172 -22.94 7.38 -0.06
CA ALA A 172 -24.30 6.86 -0.19
C ALA A 172 -24.85 6.27 1.13
N ALA A 173 -23.95 5.77 1.98
CA ALA A 173 -24.31 5.31 3.33
C ALA A 173 -24.39 6.46 4.38
N GLY A 174 -24.18 7.72 3.99
CA GLY A 174 -24.23 8.87 4.89
C GLY A 174 -22.93 9.09 5.70
N ALA A 175 -21.87 8.34 5.42
CA ALA A 175 -20.58 8.48 6.08
C ALA A 175 -19.62 9.39 5.29
N THR A 176 -18.51 9.79 5.91
CA THR A 176 -17.53 10.71 5.33
C THR A 176 -16.22 9.99 5.01
N PRO A 177 -15.84 9.79 3.74
CA PRO A 177 -14.51 9.31 3.40
C PRO A 177 -13.48 10.39 3.77
N CYS A 178 -12.55 10.08 4.67
CA CYS A 178 -11.64 11.08 5.24
C CYS A 178 -10.20 10.92 4.78
N ALA A 179 -9.77 9.70 4.54
CA ALA A 179 -8.38 9.42 4.16
C ALA A 179 -8.26 8.09 3.40
N LEU A 180 -7.11 7.93 2.74
CA LEU A 180 -6.67 6.70 2.11
C LEU A 180 -5.35 6.25 2.74
N ALA A 181 -5.23 4.97 3.11
CA ALA A 181 -3.97 4.34 3.50
C ALA A 181 -3.53 3.33 2.42
N ILE A 182 -2.26 3.40 2.00
CA ILE A 182 -1.67 2.49 1.02
C ILE A 182 -0.31 1.98 1.48
N ALA A 183 0.10 0.80 1.01
CA ALA A 183 1.40 0.25 1.35
C ALA A 183 2.54 0.99 0.61
N LEU A 184 2.36 1.22 -0.68
CA LEU A 184 3.38 1.85 -1.51
C LEU A 184 2.79 2.95 -2.41
N ASP A 185 3.30 4.17 -2.25
CA ASP A 185 3.10 5.23 -3.24
C ASP A 185 4.19 5.12 -4.32
N ARG A 186 3.76 4.87 -5.53
CA ARG A 186 4.66 4.71 -6.67
C ARG A 186 5.19 6.04 -7.21
N GLN A 187 4.60 7.16 -6.80
CA GLN A 187 4.96 8.51 -7.26
C GLN A 187 5.03 8.62 -8.79
N GLU A 188 4.18 7.90 -9.48
CA GLU A 188 4.15 7.83 -10.95
C GLU A 188 2.94 8.59 -11.50
N LYS A 189 3.13 9.24 -12.63
CA LYS A 189 2.07 9.85 -13.43
C LYS A 189 0.97 8.82 -13.72
N THR A 190 -0.28 9.18 -13.51
CA THR A 190 -1.42 8.35 -13.91
C THR A 190 -1.55 8.32 -15.44
N ILE A 191 -2.39 7.43 -15.96
CA ILE A 191 -2.77 7.42 -17.37
C ILE A 191 -4.21 7.84 -17.46
N GLU A 192 -4.45 8.90 -18.22
CA GLU A 192 -5.78 9.42 -18.54
C GLU A 192 -5.93 9.48 -20.06
N ASN A 193 -7.02 8.89 -20.57
CA ASN A 193 -7.28 8.84 -22.00
C ASN A 193 -6.11 8.33 -22.85
N GLY A 194 -5.35 7.35 -22.32
CA GLY A 194 -4.21 6.73 -22.99
C GLY A 194 -2.92 7.58 -22.98
N ARG A 195 -2.86 8.67 -22.22
CA ARG A 195 -1.69 9.55 -22.11
C ARG A 195 -1.28 9.70 -20.64
N ASP A 196 0.00 10.01 -20.43
CA ASP A 196 0.51 10.34 -19.09
C ASP A 196 -0.10 11.67 -18.63
N ALA A 197 -0.75 11.66 -17.45
CA ALA A 197 -1.22 12.86 -16.79
C ALA A 197 -0.06 13.60 -16.09
N GLU A 198 -0.28 14.86 -15.72
CA GLU A 198 0.72 15.65 -15.00
C GLU A 198 0.77 15.36 -13.49
N HIS A 199 -0.12 14.50 -12.99
CA HIS A 199 -0.25 14.17 -11.57
C HIS A 199 -0.17 12.66 -11.32
N SER A 200 0.21 12.29 -10.09
CA SER A 200 0.10 10.92 -9.59
C SER A 200 -1.33 10.63 -9.11
N ALA A 201 -1.63 9.35 -8.91
CA ALA A 201 -2.89 8.95 -8.32
C ALA A 201 -3.05 9.47 -6.88
N VAL A 202 -1.95 9.57 -6.12
CA VAL A 202 -1.95 10.17 -4.77
C VAL A 202 -2.23 11.66 -4.83
N GLN A 203 -1.57 12.38 -5.74
CA GLN A 203 -1.84 13.82 -5.95
C GLN A 203 -3.30 14.07 -6.35
N TYR A 204 -3.86 13.24 -7.22
CA TYR A 204 -5.28 13.31 -7.58
C TYR A 204 -6.19 13.15 -6.34
N VAL A 205 -5.94 12.15 -5.50
CA VAL A 205 -6.72 11.93 -4.27
C VAL A 205 -6.62 13.12 -3.32
N ARG A 206 -5.42 13.67 -3.14
CA ARG A 206 -5.21 14.83 -2.27
C ARG A 206 -5.87 16.10 -2.80
N GLN A 207 -5.63 16.42 -4.07
CA GLN A 207 -5.99 17.72 -4.67
C GLN A 207 -7.42 17.75 -5.18
N GLN A 208 -7.89 16.68 -5.83
CA GLN A 208 -9.19 16.64 -6.47
C GLN A 208 -10.28 16.03 -5.57
N LEU A 209 -9.92 15.07 -4.72
CA LEU A 209 -10.89 14.44 -3.83
C LEU A 209 -10.84 14.99 -2.40
N GLY A 210 -9.87 15.87 -2.08
CA GLY A 210 -9.73 16.53 -0.78
C GLY A 210 -9.43 15.57 0.38
N MET A 211 -8.86 14.39 0.09
CA MET A 211 -8.60 13.36 1.10
C MET A 211 -7.12 13.32 1.47
N GLN A 212 -6.84 13.07 2.74
CA GLN A 212 -5.48 12.78 3.19
C GLN A 212 -5.04 11.41 2.68
N VAL A 213 -3.74 11.27 2.37
CA VAL A 213 -3.15 9.98 1.97
C VAL A 213 -1.97 9.66 2.87
N CYS A 214 -2.02 8.47 3.48
CA CYS A 214 -0.94 7.87 4.26
C CYS A 214 -0.36 6.71 3.46
N SER A 215 0.92 6.76 3.10
CA SER A 215 1.66 5.64 2.53
C SER A 215 2.68 5.12 3.53
N ILE A 216 2.90 3.80 3.59
CA ILE A 216 3.95 3.21 4.44
C ILE A 216 5.32 3.55 3.85
N ALA A 217 5.46 3.42 2.53
CA ALA A 217 6.66 3.78 1.79
C ALA A 217 6.31 4.43 0.44
N GLN A 218 7.31 5.07 -0.15
CA GLN A 218 7.23 5.74 -1.45
C GLN A 218 8.33 5.24 -2.39
N LEU A 219 8.23 5.53 -3.69
CA LEU A 219 9.30 5.22 -4.66
C LEU A 219 10.66 5.79 -4.23
N ALA A 220 10.67 6.96 -3.58
CA ALA A 220 11.88 7.57 -3.05
C ALA A 220 12.58 6.68 -2.00
N ASP A 221 11.80 5.95 -1.17
CA ASP A 221 12.33 5.03 -0.17
C ASP A 221 12.97 3.78 -0.79
N LEU A 222 12.43 3.32 -1.93
CA LEU A 222 13.02 2.23 -2.70
C LEU A 222 14.38 2.63 -3.27
N LEU A 223 14.48 3.86 -3.80
CA LEU A 223 15.74 4.41 -4.29
C LEU A 223 16.76 4.56 -3.16
N LEU A 224 16.33 5.05 -2.00
CA LEU A 224 17.20 5.17 -0.82
C LEU A 224 17.71 3.80 -0.37
N HIS A 225 16.86 2.77 -0.33
CA HIS A 225 17.24 1.40 -0.01
C HIS A 225 18.32 0.88 -0.96
N LEU A 226 18.14 1.02 -2.28
CA LEU A 226 19.11 0.59 -3.28
C LEU A 226 20.44 1.35 -3.19
N ALA A 227 20.40 2.63 -2.80
CA ALA A 227 21.61 3.43 -2.61
C ALA A 227 22.40 3.02 -1.35
N GLN A 228 21.72 2.61 -0.28
CA GLN A 228 22.32 2.23 1.00
C GLN A 228 22.91 0.81 0.99
N ASP A 229 22.25 -0.12 0.30
CA ASP A 229 22.69 -1.52 0.25
C ASP A 229 24.00 -1.73 -0.49
N GLY A 230 24.62 -0.68 -1.08
CA GLY A 230 26.05 -0.53 -1.47
C GLY A 230 26.74 -1.73 -2.15
N ILE A 231 26.05 -2.84 -2.29
CA ILE A 231 26.55 -4.10 -2.76
C ILE A 231 26.61 -4.02 -4.29
N GLY A 232 27.77 -4.20 -4.88
CA GLY A 232 28.13 -4.02 -6.30
C GLY A 232 27.18 -4.60 -7.37
N GLY A 233 26.09 -5.21 -7.03
CA GLY A 233 25.01 -5.66 -7.92
C GLY A 233 23.78 -4.74 -7.98
N ALA A 234 23.60 -3.83 -7.03
CA ALA A 234 22.41 -2.96 -6.97
C ALA A 234 22.52 -1.72 -7.88
N ARG A 235 23.73 -1.30 -8.24
CA ARG A 235 23.95 -0.08 -9.04
C ARG A 235 23.22 -0.04 -10.39
N PRO A 236 23.23 -1.10 -11.22
CA PRO A 236 22.46 -1.08 -12.47
C PRO A 236 20.96 -0.99 -12.27
N VAL A 237 20.44 -1.59 -11.17
CA VAL A 237 19.02 -1.50 -10.80
C VAL A 237 18.68 -0.08 -10.37
N TYR A 238 19.52 0.52 -9.53
CA TYR A 238 19.37 1.90 -9.08
C TYR A 238 19.34 2.89 -10.26
N GLU A 239 20.24 2.76 -11.20
CA GLU A 239 20.29 3.61 -12.41
C GLU A 239 19.02 3.47 -13.26
N LYS A 240 18.53 2.22 -13.46
CA LYS A 240 17.24 1.98 -14.13
C LYS A 240 16.07 2.61 -13.39
N MET A 241 16.06 2.53 -12.05
CA MET A 241 15.04 3.15 -11.20
C MET A 241 15.05 4.68 -11.30
N LEU A 242 16.23 5.30 -11.32
CA LEU A 242 16.37 6.75 -11.52
C LEU A 242 15.84 7.17 -12.90
N ALA A 243 16.24 6.49 -13.96
CA ALA A 243 15.76 6.78 -15.31
C ALA A 243 14.24 6.63 -15.43
N TYR A 244 13.68 5.60 -14.79
CA TYR A 244 12.23 5.39 -14.74
C TYR A 244 11.53 6.54 -14.02
N ARG A 245 12.03 6.94 -12.83
CA ARG A 245 11.50 8.09 -12.07
C ARG A 245 11.59 9.39 -12.86
N GLN A 246 12.69 9.65 -13.55
CA GLN A 246 12.83 10.87 -14.37
C GLN A 246 11.78 10.92 -15.49
N ARG A 247 11.45 9.78 -16.08
CA ARG A 247 10.50 9.72 -17.20
C ARG A 247 9.05 9.73 -16.75
N TYR A 248 8.71 8.98 -15.72
CA TYR A 248 7.32 8.72 -15.33
C TYR A 248 6.96 9.25 -13.93
N GLY A 249 7.92 9.76 -13.19
CA GLY A 249 7.68 10.32 -11.87
C GLY A 249 6.99 11.68 -11.92
N VAL A 250 6.31 12.01 -10.83
CA VAL A 250 5.73 13.34 -10.60
C VAL A 250 6.68 14.23 -9.81
N SER A 251 6.57 15.55 -10.02
CA SER A 251 7.30 16.56 -9.25
C SER A 251 6.49 16.96 -8.02
N GLY A 252 7.18 17.32 -6.92
CA GLY A 252 6.54 17.97 -5.76
C GLY A 252 5.95 17.01 -4.72
N GLU A 253 6.49 15.79 -4.63
CA GLU A 253 6.27 14.85 -3.50
C GLU A 253 7.58 14.50 -2.80
#